data_1cdd32cc56dd87d66be105b2de07c8a2
#
_entry.id   1cdd32cc56dd87d66be105b2de07c8a2
#
_cell.length_a   1.000
_cell.length_b   1.000
_cell.length_c   1.000
_cell.angle_alpha   90.00
_cell.angle_beta   90.00
_cell.angle_gamma   90.00
#
_symmetry.space_group_name_H-M   'P 1'
#
loop_
_entity.id
_entity.type
_entity.pdbx_description
1 polymer ?
#
loop_
_entity_poly.entity_id
_entity_poly.type
_entity_poly.pdbx_seq_one_letter_code
_entity_poly.pdbx_strand_id
1 'polypeptide(L)'
;MKILVTGPYNAGKTTLVRTLCGDAVTTDAKVMGDEKVKPTTTVALDFGLIRVGGHVVRLFGTPGQRRFSFMLPALAIGMDGYLFMVDSSDPLSLDEAREMYGFFRSRYPGTAHVIAANKWDRENRMSLEAIRLALRAPNSVPIRPMIAYNRGSAISALSLLIALINKSRVVSRIQ
;
A
#
# COMPACT_ATOMS: atom_id res chain seq x y z
N MET A 1 -1.07 2.28 14.97
CA MET A 1 -1.57 2.75 13.66
C MET A 1 -1.85 1.55 12.78
N LYS A 2 -2.92 1.61 11.97
CA LYS A 2 -3.22 0.62 10.92
C LYS A 2 -2.89 1.23 9.57
N ILE A 3 -1.94 0.63 8.84
CA ILE A 3 -1.50 1.10 7.53
C ILE A 3 -1.73 -0.01 6.51
N LEU A 4 -2.42 0.32 5.41
CA LEU A 4 -2.53 -0.56 4.27
C LEU A 4 -1.30 -0.40 3.35
N VAL A 5 -0.81 -1.53 2.85
CA VAL A 5 0.16 -1.60 1.75
C VAL A 5 -0.60 -2.09 0.53
N THR A 6 -0.86 -1.21 -0.41
CA THR A 6 -1.75 -1.47 -1.55
C THR A 6 -1.07 -1.12 -2.88
N GLY A 7 -1.65 -1.54 -3.98
CA GLY A 7 -1.11 -1.34 -5.33
C GLY A 7 -1.32 -2.57 -6.21
N PRO A 8 -1.02 -2.49 -7.51
CA PRO A 8 -1.25 -3.56 -8.46
C PRO A 8 -0.47 -4.85 -8.14
N TYR A 9 -0.75 -5.89 -8.91
CA TYR A 9 0.00 -7.14 -8.82
C TYR A 9 1.49 -6.88 -9.07
N ASN A 10 2.36 -7.64 -8.41
CA ASN A 10 3.83 -7.54 -8.54
C ASN A 10 4.47 -6.19 -8.15
N ALA A 11 3.73 -5.25 -7.55
CA ALA A 11 4.31 -3.99 -7.07
C ALA A 11 5.29 -4.14 -5.88
N GLY A 12 5.39 -5.33 -5.27
CA GLY A 12 6.33 -5.64 -4.19
C GLY A 12 5.76 -5.54 -2.78
N LYS A 13 4.44 -5.56 -2.60
CA LYS A 13 3.76 -5.42 -1.29
C LYS A 13 4.19 -6.47 -0.27
N THR A 14 4.16 -7.75 -0.66
CA THR A 14 4.61 -8.87 0.19
C THR A 14 6.07 -8.72 0.58
N THR A 15 6.93 -8.32 -0.35
CA THR A 15 8.34 -8.05 -0.08
C THR A 15 8.51 -6.96 0.96
N LEU A 16 7.77 -5.85 0.83
CA LEU A 16 7.82 -4.74 1.79
C LEU A 16 7.43 -5.21 3.21
N VAL A 17 6.29 -5.90 3.34
CA VAL A 17 5.81 -6.38 4.65
C VAL A 17 6.82 -7.33 5.28
N ARG A 18 7.36 -8.29 4.52
CA ARG A 18 8.41 -9.22 5.01
C ARG A 18 9.69 -8.49 5.41
N THR A 19 10.15 -7.54 4.61
CA THR A 19 11.37 -6.76 4.91
C THR A 19 11.23 -5.97 6.22
N LEU A 20 10.05 -5.43 6.48
CA LEU A 20 9.81 -4.61 7.65
C LEU A 20 9.50 -5.41 8.90
N CYS A 21 8.77 -6.51 8.79
CA CYS A 21 8.19 -7.25 9.92
C CYS A 21 8.84 -8.63 10.14
N GLY A 22 9.80 -9.05 9.31
CA GLY A 22 10.34 -10.41 9.34
C GLY A 22 9.37 -11.39 8.68
N ASP A 23 9.31 -12.62 9.19
CA ASP A 23 8.33 -13.63 8.74
C ASP A 23 6.93 -13.14 9.12
N ALA A 24 6.36 -12.34 8.21
CA ALA A 24 5.01 -11.86 8.34
C ALA A 24 4.06 -13.07 8.45
N VAL A 25 3.17 -13.04 9.42
CA VAL A 25 2.13 -14.05 9.54
C VAL A 25 1.24 -13.93 8.31
N THR A 26 1.44 -14.80 7.34
CA THR A 26 0.50 -14.98 6.24
C THR A 26 -0.73 -15.61 6.85
N THR A 27 -1.73 -14.81 7.20
CA THR A 27 -2.99 -15.32 7.69
C THR A 27 -3.78 -15.79 6.46
N ASP A 28 -3.95 -17.08 6.34
CA ASP A 28 -4.93 -17.67 5.42
C ASP A 28 -6.34 -17.27 5.89
N ALA A 29 -6.81 -16.13 5.41
CA ALA A 29 -8.19 -15.74 5.66
C ALA A 29 -9.09 -16.63 4.79
N LYS A 30 -9.78 -17.58 5.43
CA LYS A 30 -10.86 -18.33 4.79
C LYS A 30 -12.02 -17.36 4.54
N VAL A 31 -12.23 -16.99 3.28
CA VAL A 31 -13.45 -16.29 2.89
C VAL A 31 -14.54 -17.36 2.75
N MET A 32 -15.51 -17.37 3.67
CA MET A 32 -16.71 -18.18 3.55
C MET A 32 -17.58 -17.55 2.45
N GLY A 33 -17.63 -18.19 1.29
CA GLY A 33 -18.60 -17.91 0.24
C GLY A 33 -19.76 -18.88 0.35
N ASP A 34 -20.92 -18.50 -0.18
CA ASP A 34 -22.16 -19.29 -0.21
C ASP A 34 -21.94 -20.76 -0.62
N GLU A 35 -22.61 -21.66 0.07
CA GLU A 35 -22.43 -23.13 0.06
C GLU A 35 -22.64 -23.84 -1.29
N LYS A 36 -22.83 -23.15 -2.40
CA LYS A 36 -23.12 -23.75 -3.70
C LYS A 36 -21.99 -23.71 -4.74
N VAL A 37 -20.86 -23.09 -4.46
CA VAL A 37 -19.70 -23.09 -5.38
C VAL A 37 -18.41 -23.39 -4.61
N LYS A 38 -17.86 -24.58 -4.81
CA LYS A 38 -16.53 -25.02 -4.34
C LYS A 38 -15.43 -24.13 -4.95
N PRO A 39 -14.27 -24.04 -4.34
CA PRO A 39 -13.74 -24.29 -3.01
C PRO A 39 -13.30 -23.01 -2.31
N THR A 40 -13.11 -23.07 -0.99
CA THR A 40 -12.43 -22.06 -0.18
C THR A 40 -11.17 -21.56 -0.87
N THR A 41 -11.21 -20.35 -1.43
CA THR A 41 -10.00 -19.70 -1.93
C THR A 41 -9.31 -19.07 -0.73
N THR A 42 -8.20 -19.64 -0.33
CA THR A 42 -7.31 -19.05 0.67
C THR A 42 -6.69 -17.80 0.05
N VAL A 43 -7.10 -16.63 0.52
CA VAL A 43 -6.44 -15.38 0.14
C VAL A 43 -5.37 -15.09 1.16
N ALA A 44 -4.12 -15.28 0.78
CA ALA A 44 -2.99 -14.92 1.61
C ALA A 44 -2.96 -13.39 1.79
N LEU A 45 -3.17 -12.93 3.02
CA LEU A 45 -3.00 -11.54 3.42
C LEU A 45 -1.67 -11.40 4.14
N ASP A 46 -0.81 -10.52 3.63
CA ASP A 46 0.41 -10.18 4.36
C ASP A 46 0.05 -9.30 5.55
N PHE A 47 0.39 -9.74 6.74
CA PHE A 47 0.21 -8.97 7.97
C PHE A 47 1.51 -8.92 8.76
N GLY A 48 1.82 -7.76 9.32
CA GLY A 48 2.99 -7.62 10.18
C GLY A 48 2.89 -6.46 11.17
N LEU A 49 3.69 -6.54 12.21
CA LEU A 49 3.84 -5.53 13.24
C LEU A 49 5.26 -4.98 13.23
N ILE A 50 5.40 -3.66 13.29
CA ILE A 50 6.70 -2.99 13.40
C ILE A 50 6.60 -1.78 14.33
N ARG A 51 7.70 -1.45 15.01
CA ARG A 51 7.87 -0.18 15.73
C ARG A 51 8.70 0.79 14.91
N VAL A 52 8.14 1.96 14.62
CA VAL A 52 8.81 3.04 13.88
C VAL A 52 8.52 4.36 14.55
N GLY A 53 9.57 5.12 14.90
CA GLY A 53 9.42 6.45 15.50
C GLY A 53 8.54 6.47 16.77
N GLY A 54 8.64 5.45 17.63
CA GLY A 54 7.83 5.31 18.84
C GLY A 54 6.41 4.79 18.61
N HIS A 55 5.96 4.62 17.36
CA HIS A 55 4.64 4.10 17.02
C HIS A 55 4.66 2.59 16.77
N VAL A 56 3.63 1.90 17.29
CA VAL A 56 3.32 0.52 16.86
C VAL A 56 2.47 0.59 15.61
N VAL A 57 3.00 0.05 14.51
CA VAL A 57 2.35 0.04 13.19
C VAL A 57 1.96 -1.38 12.83
N ARG A 58 0.69 -1.56 12.48
CA ARG A 58 0.13 -2.78 11.89
C ARG A 58 0.06 -2.59 10.40
N LEU A 59 0.84 -3.37 9.65
CA LEU A 59 0.85 -3.37 8.20
C LEU A 59 -0.07 -4.47 7.67
N PHE A 60 -0.89 -4.13 6.69
CA PHE A 60 -1.78 -5.06 5.99
C PHE A 60 -1.51 -4.94 4.50
N GLY A 61 -0.92 -5.97 3.91
CA GLY A 61 -0.77 -6.06 2.47
C GLY A 61 -2.08 -6.45 1.80
N THR A 62 -2.53 -5.66 0.84
CA THR A 62 -3.75 -5.99 0.09
C THR A 62 -3.44 -6.92 -1.08
N PRO A 63 -4.38 -7.80 -1.46
CA PRO A 63 -4.26 -8.54 -2.71
C PRO A 63 -4.14 -7.59 -3.90
N GLY A 64 -3.16 -7.82 -4.77
CA GLY A 64 -2.95 -7.01 -5.97
C GLY A 64 -3.76 -7.45 -7.18
N GLN A 65 -4.37 -8.65 -7.14
CA GLN A 65 -5.13 -9.17 -8.26
C GLN A 65 -6.56 -8.62 -8.26
N ARG A 66 -7.07 -8.18 -9.42
CA ARG A 66 -8.42 -7.60 -9.59
C ARG A 66 -9.55 -8.45 -9.01
N ARG A 67 -9.46 -9.78 -9.14
CA ARG A 67 -10.48 -10.72 -8.61
C ARG A 67 -10.68 -10.63 -7.10
N PHE A 68 -9.73 -10.04 -6.35
CA PHE A 68 -9.81 -9.87 -4.90
C PHE A 68 -10.11 -8.43 -4.48
N SER A 69 -10.44 -7.53 -5.42
CA SER A 69 -10.74 -6.13 -5.13
C SER A 69 -11.93 -5.96 -4.16
N PHE A 70 -12.85 -6.92 -4.12
CA PHE A 70 -13.99 -6.92 -3.19
C PHE A 70 -13.57 -6.93 -1.70
N MET A 71 -12.35 -7.34 -1.38
CA MET A 71 -11.81 -7.34 -0.01
C MET A 71 -11.29 -5.97 0.43
N LEU A 72 -10.97 -5.08 -0.49
CA LEU A 72 -10.35 -3.79 -0.19
C LEU A 72 -11.20 -2.94 0.79
N PRO A 73 -12.53 -2.83 0.65
CA PRO A 73 -13.34 -2.08 1.61
C PRO A 73 -13.25 -2.63 3.04
N ALA A 74 -13.27 -3.95 3.22
CA ALA A 74 -13.16 -4.58 4.53
C ALA A 74 -11.78 -4.35 5.16
N LEU A 75 -10.71 -4.46 4.37
CA LEU A 75 -9.34 -4.20 4.83
C LEU A 75 -9.11 -2.73 5.21
N ALA A 76 -9.79 -1.81 4.53
CA ALA A 76 -9.66 -0.38 4.76
C ALA A 76 -10.37 0.12 6.02
N ILE A 77 -11.26 -0.67 6.62
CA ILE A 77 -11.94 -0.27 7.87
C ILE A 77 -10.91 0.07 8.95
N GLY A 78 -10.99 1.30 9.48
CA GLY A 78 -10.10 1.78 10.54
C GLY A 78 -8.65 1.96 10.12
N MET A 79 -8.34 2.09 8.82
CA MET A 79 -7.00 2.48 8.40
C MET A 79 -6.69 3.93 8.76
N ASP A 80 -5.49 4.17 9.24
CA ASP A 80 -4.96 5.51 9.50
C ASP A 80 -4.35 6.14 8.26
N GLY A 81 -3.87 5.31 7.33
CA GLY A 81 -3.27 5.73 6.07
C GLY A 81 -2.91 4.55 5.19
N TYR A 82 -2.44 4.82 3.98
CA TYR A 82 -1.99 3.77 3.07
C TYR A 82 -0.73 4.13 2.30
N LEU A 83 0.09 3.12 2.05
CA LEU A 83 1.23 3.19 1.14
C LEU A 83 0.80 2.58 -0.19
N PHE A 84 0.73 3.40 -1.22
CA PHE A 84 0.37 2.97 -2.57
C PHE A 84 1.63 2.63 -3.35
N MET A 85 1.87 1.36 -3.61
CA MET A 85 3.07 0.89 -4.29
C MET A 85 2.84 0.74 -5.78
N VAL A 86 3.82 1.18 -6.57
CA VAL A 86 3.89 0.94 -8.03
C VAL A 86 5.24 0.33 -8.39
N ASP A 87 5.29 -0.48 -9.43
CA ASP A 87 6.52 -0.94 -10.03
C ASP A 87 7.06 0.15 -10.96
N SER A 88 8.16 0.80 -10.58
CA SER A 88 8.73 1.87 -11.39
C SER A 88 9.37 1.38 -12.70
N SER A 89 9.62 0.09 -12.83
CA SER A 89 10.25 -0.52 -14.00
C SER A 89 9.27 -1.16 -14.99
N ASP A 90 7.96 -1.12 -14.67
CA ASP A 90 6.91 -1.74 -15.50
C ASP A 90 5.84 -0.72 -15.90
N PRO A 91 6.02 -0.04 -17.06
CA PRO A 91 5.03 0.91 -17.58
C PRO A 91 3.65 0.30 -17.83
N LEU A 92 3.59 -0.99 -18.16
CA LEU A 92 2.32 -1.67 -18.48
C LEU A 92 1.43 -1.84 -17.24
N SER A 93 2.02 -1.90 -16.05
CA SER A 93 1.27 -1.97 -14.79
C SER A 93 0.63 -0.64 -14.38
N LEU A 94 0.99 0.48 -15.01
CA LEU A 94 0.52 1.80 -14.60
C LEU A 94 -0.95 2.05 -14.88
N ASP A 95 -1.54 1.43 -15.90
CA ASP A 95 -2.97 1.58 -16.18
C ASP A 95 -3.80 0.94 -15.07
N GLU A 96 -3.44 -0.27 -14.64
CA GLU A 96 -4.07 -0.92 -13.49
C GLU A 96 -3.83 -0.11 -12.20
N ALA A 97 -2.60 0.38 -12.02
CA ALA A 97 -2.24 1.23 -10.88
C ALA A 97 -3.10 2.50 -10.83
N ARG A 98 -3.34 3.15 -11.98
CA ARG A 98 -4.17 4.36 -12.08
C ARG A 98 -5.62 4.10 -11.66
N GLU A 99 -6.22 3.02 -12.16
CA GLU A 99 -7.58 2.64 -11.79
C GLU A 99 -7.70 2.38 -10.29
N MET A 100 -6.78 1.60 -9.75
CA MET A 100 -6.75 1.26 -8.33
C MET A 100 -6.48 2.49 -7.44
N TYR A 101 -5.57 3.38 -7.85
CA TYR A 101 -5.29 4.62 -7.15
C TYR A 101 -6.51 5.56 -7.16
N GLY A 102 -7.18 5.68 -8.30
CA GLY A 102 -8.43 6.44 -8.44
C GLY A 102 -9.52 5.92 -7.52
N PHE A 103 -9.68 4.60 -7.42
CA PHE A 103 -10.62 3.97 -6.48
C PHE A 103 -10.31 4.34 -5.02
N PHE A 104 -9.04 4.23 -4.59
CA PHE A 104 -8.68 4.60 -3.22
C PHE A 104 -8.93 6.07 -2.92
N ARG A 105 -8.59 6.96 -3.85
CA ARG A 105 -8.80 8.40 -3.67
C ARG A 105 -10.27 8.78 -3.60
N SER A 106 -11.10 8.20 -4.44
CA SER A 106 -12.54 8.48 -4.45
C SER A 106 -13.26 7.90 -3.23
N ARG A 107 -12.85 6.71 -2.79
CA ARG A 107 -13.51 5.98 -1.70
C ARG A 107 -13.05 6.45 -0.31
N TYR A 108 -11.81 6.91 -0.19
CA TYR A 108 -11.19 7.33 1.07
C TYR A 108 -10.56 8.73 0.94
N PRO A 109 -11.38 9.76 0.63
CA PRO A 109 -10.87 11.12 0.49
C PRO A 109 -10.27 11.61 1.81
N GLY A 110 -9.20 12.39 1.73
CA GLY A 110 -8.52 12.93 2.91
C GLY A 110 -7.64 11.95 3.68
N THR A 111 -7.67 10.66 3.36
CA THR A 111 -6.79 9.68 4.01
C THR A 111 -5.32 9.94 3.63
N ALA A 112 -4.47 10.07 4.65
CA ALA A 112 -3.03 10.27 4.46
C ALA A 112 -2.40 9.10 3.68
N HIS A 113 -1.63 9.42 2.65
CA HIS A 113 -0.96 8.39 1.85
C HIS A 113 0.33 8.88 1.19
N VAL A 114 1.15 7.92 0.83
CA VAL A 114 2.39 8.10 0.06
C VAL A 114 2.36 7.15 -1.12
N ILE A 115 2.78 7.61 -2.28
CA ILE A 115 3.04 6.74 -3.43
C ILE A 115 4.49 6.30 -3.36
N ALA A 116 4.72 4.99 -3.31
CA ALA A 116 6.05 4.39 -3.30
C ALA A 116 6.38 3.83 -4.68
N ALA A 117 7.29 4.50 -5.38
CA ALA A 117 7.85 4.04 -6.64
C ALA A 117 8.89 2.96 -6.33
N ASN A 118 8.43 1.71 -6.29
CA ASN A 118 9.27 0.57 -5.93
C ASN A 118 10.13 0.09 -7.10
N LYS A 119 11.09 -0.79 -6.79
CA LYS A 119 12.13 -1.29 -7.71
C LYS A 119 12.99 -0.18 -8.30
N TRP A 120 13.27 0.84 -7.48
CA TRP A 120 14.03 2.02 -7.87
C TRP A 120 15.49 1.74 -8.21
N ASP A 121 15.96 0.56 -7.89
CA ASP A 121 17.27 0.00 -8.26
C ASP A 121 17.35 -0.49 -9.71
N ARG A 122 16.23 -0.54 -10.45
CA ARG A 122 16.22 -0.95 -11.84
C ARG A 122 16.67 0.19 -12.77
N GLU A 123 17.46 -0.14 -13.80
CA GLU A 123 17.95 0.86 -14.77
C GLU A 123 16.84 1.45 -15.63
N ASN A 124 15.85 0.63 -16.02
CA ASN A 124 14.71 1.01 -16.86
C ASN A 124 13.56 1.67 -16.07
N ARG A 125 13.82 2.17 -14.86
CA ARG A 125 12.80 2.83 -14.05
C ARG A 125 12.30 4.13 -14.67
N MET A 126 11.03 4.36 -14.55
CA MET A 126 10.39 5.62 -14.90
C MET A 126 10.75 6.72 -13.90
N SER A 127 10.72 7.97 -14.35
CA SER A 127 10.86 9.11 -13.44
C SER A 127 9.66 9.23 -12.50
N LEU A 128 9.85 9.87 -11.35
CA LEU A 128 8.75 10.11 -10.41
C LEU A 128 7.66 10.98 -11.04
N GLU A 129 8.04 11.89 -11.92
CA GLU A 129 7.09 12.75 -12.63
C GLU A 129 6.25 11.94 -13.64
N ALA A 130 6.85 11.03 -14.38
CA ALA A 130 6.11 10.13 -15.28
C ALA A 130 5.09 9.28 -14.50
N ILE A 131 5.47 8.76 -13.33
CA ILE A 131 4.56 8.00 -12.45
C ILE A 131 3.44 8.91 -11.95
N ARG A 132 3.74 10.16 -11.54
CA ARG A 132 2.73 11.12 -11.11
C ARG A 132 1.68 11.38 -12.18
N LEU A 133 2.13 11.67 -13.39
CA LEU A 133 1.26 11.93 -14.54
C LEU A 133 0.40 10.72 -14.88
N ALA A 134 1.00 9.53 -14.95
CA ALA A 134 0.30 8.29 -15.25
C ALA A 134 -0.81 7.98 -14.23
N LEU A 135 -0.55 8.18 -12.94
CA LEU A 135 -1.51 7.97 -11.86
C LEU A 135 -2.52 9.13 -11.71
N ARG A 136 -2.32 10.26 -12.39
CA ARG A 136 -3.05 11.52 -12.16
C ARG A 136 -3.02 11.93 -10.68
N ALA A 137 -1.85 11.75 -10.06
CA ALA A 137 -1.69 12.04 -8.64
C ALA A 137 -1.49 13.54 -8.40
N PRO A 138 -2.19 14.16 -7.41
CA PRO A 138 -2.01 15.57 -7.10
C PRO A 138 -0.58 15.89 -6.66
N ASN A 139 -0.15 17.14 -6.87
CA ASN A 139 1.17 17.60 -6.42
C ASN A 139 1.33 17.57 -4.89
N SER A 140 0.22 17.65 -4.16
CA SER A 140 0.22 17.54 -2.70
C SER A 140 0.52 16.15 -2.16
N VAL A 141 0.40 15.11 -3.01
CA VAL A 141 0.71 13.73 -2.61
C VAL A 141 2.18 13.43 -2.84
N PRO A 142 2.94 13.07 -1.80
CA PRO A 142 4.35 12.72 -1.97
C PRO A 142 4.50 11.40 -2.73
N ILE A 143 5.43 11.39 -3.68
CA ILE A 143 5.94 10.19 -4.34
C ILE A 143 7.37 9.98 -3.88
N ARG A 144 7.70 8.75 -3.45
CA ARG A 144 9.04 8.41 -2.96
C ARG A 144 9.63 7.25 -3.73
N PRO A 145 10.91 7.37 -4.16
CA PRO A 145 11.68 6.22 -4.61
C PRO A 145 11.76 5.19 -3.49
N MET A 146 11.59 3.93 -3.80
CA MET A 146 11.69 2.87 -2.81
C MET A 146 12.30 1.60 -3.39
N ILE A 147 12.96 0.84 -2.51
CA ILE A 147 13.44 -0.51 -2.78
C ILE A 147 12.88 -1.38 -1.66
N ALA A 148 11.83 -2.14 -1.95
CA ALA A 148 11.05 -2.85 -0.93
C ALA A 148 11.87 -3.86 -0.10
N TYR A 149 12.90 -4.47 -0.67
CA TYR A 149 13.78 -5.40 0.05
C TYR A 149 14.91 -4.68 0.82
N ASN A 150 15.09 -3.37 0.64
CA ASN A 150 16.02 -2.57 1.42
C ASN A 150 15.30 -1.96 2.63
N ARG A 151 15.63 -2.44 3.84
CA ARG A 151 14.95 -2.03 5.07
C ARG A 151 15.01 -0.53 5.33
N GLY A 152 16.16 0.12 5.06
CA GLY A 152 16.31 1.58 5.24
C GLY A 152 15.39 2.37 4.30
N SER A 153 15.34 1.97 3.03
CA SER A 153 14.45 2.56 2.03
C SER A 153 12.97 2.38 2.41
N ALA A 154 12.59 1.17 2.83
CA ALA A 154 11.24 0.85 3.26
C ALA A 154 10.81 1.65 4.51
N ILE A 155 11.68 1.76 5.52
CA ILE A 155 11.43 2.55 6.73
C ILE A 155 11.29 4.03 6.37
N SER A 156 12.09 4.58 5.46
CA SER A 156 12.00 5.97 5.04
C SER A 156 10.62 6.32 4.46
N ALA A 157 10.10 5.47 3.57
CA ALA A 157 8.75 5.65 3.00
C ALA A 157 7.65 5.54 4.08
N LEU A 158 7.77 4.57 4.98
CA LEU A 158 6.81 4.38 6.07
C LEU A 158 6.85 5.53 7.08
N SER A 159 8.03 6.04 7.42
CA SER A 159 8.19 7.19 8.34
C SER A 159 7.56 8.46 7.78
N LEU A 160 7.69 8.71 6.47
CA LEU A 160 7.01 9.83 5.82
C LEU A 160 5.49 9.71 5.94
N LEU A 161 4.93 8.51 5.69
CA LEU A 161 3.50 8.27 5.84
C LEU A 161 3.04 8.50 7.30
N ILE A 162 3.79 8.01 8.28
CA ILE A 162 3.50 8.22 9.72
C ILE A 162 3.47 9.72 10.04
N ALA A 163 4.43 10.50 9.53
CA ALA A 163 4.47 11.95 9.72
C ALA A 163 3.22 12.64 9.14
N LEU A 164 2.77 12.22 7.95
CA LEU A 164 1.55 12.75 7.34
C LEU A 164 0.29 12.40 8.15
N ILE A 165 0.19 11.17 8.64
CA ILE A 165 -0.92 10.73 9.51
C ILE A 165 -0.96 11.57 10.79
N ASN A 166 0.18 11.81 11.42
CA ASN A 166 0.25 12.62 12.63
C ASN A 166 -0.16 14.07 12.36
N LYS A 167 0.30 14.66 11.24
CA LYS A 167 -0.09 16.01 10.84
C LYS A 167 -1.60 16.14 10.63
N SER A 168 -2.23 15.20 9.94
CA SER A 168 -3.68 15.23 9.69
C SER A 168 -4.49 15.12 10.98
N ARG A 169 -4.02 14.30 11.94
CA ARG A 169 -4.68 14.16 13.27
C ARG A 169 -4.61 15.44 14.12
N VAL A 170 -3.52 16.20 14.01
CA VAL A 170 -3.39 17.49 14.71
C VAL A 170 -4.39 18.49 14.16
N VAL A 171 -4.52 18.58 12.84
CA VAL A 171 -5.48 19.49 12.19
C VAL A 171 -6.93 19.15 12.57
N SER A 172 -7.30 17.87 12.60
CA SER A 172 -8.65 17.43 12.96
C SER A 172 -9.02 17.65 14.44
N ARG A 173 -8.06 17.94 15.31
CA ARG A 173 -8.31 18.24 16.73
C ARG A 173 -8.48 19.73 17.04
N ILE A 174 -8.17 20.60 16.08
CA ILE A 174 -8.21 22.06 16.22
C ILE A 174 -9.52 22.62 15.61
N GLN A 175 -10.21 21.85 14.81
CA GLN A 175 -11.55 22.15 14.27
C GLN A 175 -12.64 21.55 15.15
#